data_ef09581b218cbc6ac9b254667f40798d
#
_entry.id   ef09581b218cbc6ac9b254667f40798d
#
_cell.length_a   1.000
_cell.length_b   1.000
_cell.length_c   1.000
_cell.angle_alpha   90.00
_cell.angle_beta   90.00
_cell.angle_gamma   90.00
#
_symmetry.space_group_name_H-M   'P 1'
#
loop_
_entity.id
_entity.type
_entity.pdbx_description
1 polymer ?
#
loop_
_entity_poly.entity_id
_entity_poly.type
_entity_poly.pdbx_seq_one_letter_code
_entity_poly.pdbx_strand_id
1 'polypeptide(L)'
;MPLQNVFFPEYPSRASLLFLPHGVRVLSAWLLGWRAIFALLPGVFLVFAVLGGSDVFLPSRLMAMFIAVTTVPAVFYLFKWAGWDLFPHADRKPCWSCVMGVGIVTSFLVSGLTNLAFGSARVEYVAFLIGDISGLFFLMLGLYFAFRLADRRH
;
A
#
# COMPACT_ATOMS: atom_id res chain seq x y z
N MET A 1 -9.21 11.10 10.19
CA MET A 1 -7.91 11.26 10.90
C MET A 1 -7.86 12.67 11.46
N PRO A 2 -7.62 12.87 12.77
CA PRO A 2 -7.72 14.20 13.40
C PRO A 2 -6.70 15.21 12.87
N LEU A 3 -5.50 14.77 12.48
CA LEU A 3 -4.46 15.67 11.97
C LEU A 3 -4.78 16.27 10.60
N GLN A 4 -5.47 15.52 9.75
CA GLN A 4 -5.84 16.00 8.42
C GLN A 4 -6.89 17.10 8.47
N ASN A 5 -7.84 17.01 9.43
CA ASN A 5 -8.87 18.03 9.61
C ASN A 5 -8.33 19.35 10.17
N VAL A 6 -7.16 19.30 10.83
CA VAL A 6 -6.50 20.52 11.37
C VAL A 6 -5.81 21.31 10.27
N PHE A 7 -5.17 20.61 9.32
CA PHE A 7 -4.39 21.26 8.25
C PHE A 7 -5.19 21.55 6.98
N PHE A 8 -6.24 20.78 6.70
CA PHE A 8 -7.04 20.91 5.48
C PHE A 8 -8.54 20.74 5.77
N PRO A 9 -9.19 21.69 6.49
CA PRO A 9 -10.61 21.58 6.86
C PRO A 9 -11.56 21.62 5.66
N GLU A 10 -11.11 22.14 4.52
CA GLU A 10 -11.94 22.31 3.31
C GLU A 10 -12.03 21.05 2.42
N TYR A 11 -11.23 20.02 2.71
CA TYR A 11 -11.25 18.76 1.97
C TYR A 11 -11.66 17.59 2.86
N PRO A 12 -12.98 17.34 3.02
CA PRO A 12 -13.47 16.15 3.75
C PRO A 12 -13.27 14.87 2.91
N SER A 13 -12.17 14.78 2.17
CA SER A 13 -11.84 13.56 1.45
C SER A 13 -11.45 12.48 2.46
N ARG A 14 -12.07 11.31 2.36
CA ARG A 14 -11.72 10.12 3.14
C ARG A 14 -10.31 9.58 2.79
N ALA A 15 -9.63 10.23 1.85
CA ALA A 15 -8.26 9.94 1.47
C ALA A 15 -7.29 10.55 2.49
N SER A 16 -6.60 9.72 3.22
CA SER A 16 -5.53 10.15 4.12
C SER A 16 -4.29 10.51 3.32
N LEU A 17 -3.75 11.71 3.51
CA LEU A 17 -2.49 12.14 2.90
C LEU A 17 -1.29 11.28 3.32
N LEU A 18 -1.42 10.49 4.36
CA LEU A 18 -0.41 9.55 4.82
C LEU A 18 -1.04 8.15 4.97
N PHE A 19 -1.04 7.39 3.89
CA PHE A 19 -1.65 6.07 3.89
C PHE A 19 -0.61 4.96 4.13
N LEU A 20 -0.16 4.85 5.39
CA LEU A 20 0.77 3.80 5.82
C LEU A 20 0.36 2.37 5.43
N PRO A 21 -0.92 1.98 5.45
CA PRO A 21 -1.33 0.64 5.05
C PRO A 21 -0.86 0.21 3.66
N HIS A 22 -0.68 1.15 2.71
CA HIS A 22 -0.13 0.82 1.39
C HIS A 22 1.32 0.35 1.50
N GLY A 23 2.16 1.07 2.23
CA GLY A 23 3.55 0.69 2.47
C GLY A 23 3.68 -0.69 3.13
N VAL A 24 2.82 -1.00 4.11
CA VAL A 24 2.77 -2.32 4.75
C VAL A 24 2.42 -3.40 3.74
N ARG A 25 1.45 -3.18 2.84
CA ARG A 25 1.11 -4.14 1.77
C ARG A 25 2.29 -4.41 0.85
N VAL A 26 2.98 -3.35 0.40
CA VAL A 26 4.15 -3.47 -0.49
C VAL A 26 5.26 -4.27 0.19
N LEU A 27 5.59 -3.96 1.44
CA LEU A 27 6.61 -4.70 2.20
C LEU A 27 6.21 -6.14 2.46
N SER A 28 4.96 -6.40 2.84
CA SER A 28 4.47 -7.76 3.07
C SER A 28 4.53 -8.59 1.78
N ALA A 29 4.15 -8.01 0.65
CA ALA A 29 4.24 -8.68 -0.65
C ALA A 29 5.70 -8.94 -1.06
N TRP A 30 6.60 -8.01 -0.78
CA TRP A 30 8.02 -8.19 -1.03
C TRP A 30 8.63 -9.32 -0.20
N LEU A 31 8.26 -9.41 1.10
CA LEU A 31 8.82 -10.42 2.02
C LEU A 31 8.16 -11.79 1.88
N LEU A 32 6.84 -11.83 1.72
CA LEU A 32 6.03 -13.05 1.80
C LEU A 32 5.55 -13.53 0.41
N GLY A 33 5.72 -12.72 -0.64
CA GLY A 33 5.20 -13.01 -1.96
C GLY A 33 3.67 -13.20 -1.93
N TRP A 34 3.17 -14.26 -2.55
CA TRP A 34 1.72 -14.55 -2.61
C TRP A 34 1.08 -14.84 -1.24
N ARG A 35 1.85 -15.29 -0.26
CA ARG A 35 1.39 -15.52 1.13
C ARG A 35 0.97 -14.23 1.83
N ALA A 36 1.45 -13.10 1.34
CA ALA A 36 1.03 -11.78 1.83
C ALA A 36 -0.47 -11.56 1.71
N ILE A 37 -1.13 -12.15 0.71
CA ILE A 37 -2.58 -12.05 0.52
C ILE A 37 -3.31 -12.54 1.77
N PHE A 38 -2.97 -13.74 2.25
CA PHE A 38 -3.60 -14.33 3.44
C PHE A 38 -3.23 -13.60 4.74
N ALA A 39 -2.00 -13.10 4.82
CA ALA A 39 -1.54 -12.35 5.99
C ALA A 39 -2.20 -10.96 6.11
N LEU A 40 -2.48 -10.32 4.98
CA LEU A 40 -3.06 -8.97 4.93
C LEU A 40 -4.58 -8.94 5.00
N LEU A 41 -5.25 -10.02 4.56
CA LEU A 41 -6.72 -10.10 4.54
C LEU A 41 -7.37 -9.71 5.88
N PRO A 42 -6.96 -10.27 7.03
CA PRO A 42 -7.58 -9.91 8.32
C PRO A 42 -7.39 -8.43 8.66
N GLY A 43 -6.19 -7.90 8.42
CA GLY A 43 -5.87 -6.50 8.69
C GLY A 43 -6.64 -5.53 7.80
N VAL A 44 -6.71 -5.81 6.52
CA VAL A 44 -7.46 -5.00 5.56
C VAL A 44 -8.95 -5.06 5.87
N PHE A 45 -9.47 -6.25 6.18
CA PHE A 45 -10.87 -6.42 6.59
C PHE A 45 -11.19 -5.59 7.84
N LEU A 46 -10.34 -5.64 8.87
CA LEU A 46 -10.52 -4.84 10.09
C LEU A 46 -10.54 -3.33 9.79
N VAL A 47 -9.62 -2.85 8.96
CA VAL A 47 -9.58 -1.43 8.58
C VAL A 47 -10.88 -1.01 7.89
N PHE A 48 -11.37 -1.81 6.95
CA PHE A 48 -12.63 -1.54 6.27
C PHE A 48 -13.84 -1.65 7.20
N ALA A 49 -13.82 -2.59 8.16
CA ALA A 49 -14.88 -2.73 9.16
C ALA A 49 -14.95 -1.51 10.10
N VAL A 50 -13.79 -1.03 10.56
CA VAL A 50 -13.71 0.13 11.45
C VAL A 50 -14.11 1.43 10.73
N LEU A 51 -13.69 1.61 9.48
CA LEU A 51 -13.97 2.81 8.70
C LEU A 51 -15.34 2.80 8.02
N GLY A 52 -15.84 1.64 7.65
CA GLY A 52 -17.05 1.46 6.86
C GLY A 52 -18.27 0.94 7.64
N GLY A 53 -18.08 0.49 8.88
CA GLY A 53 -19.16 -0.09 9.67
C GLY A 53 -19.81 -1.30 9.00
N SER A 54 -21.15 -1.39 9.04
CA SER A 54 -21.93 -2.47 8.43
C SER A 54 -21.82 -2.56 6.90
N ASP A 55 -21.38 -1.47 6.25
CA ASP A 55 -21.27 -1.40 4.79
C ASP A 55 -20.06 -2.18 4.22
N VAL A 56 -19.26 -2.80 5.08
CA VAL A 56 -18.12 -3.66 4.68
C VAL A 56 -18.57 -4.80 3.76
N PHE A 57 -19.75 -5.32 3.96
CA PHE A 57 -20.30 -6.44 3.17
C PHE A 57 -20.87 -6.04 1.81
N LEU A 58 -20.81 -4.75 1.45
CA LEU A 58 -21.16 -4.34 0.09
C LEU A 58 -20.21 -4.97 -0.92
N PRO A 59 -20.72 -5.57 -2.03
CA PRO A 59 -19.91 -6.21 -3.05
C PRO A 59 -18.80 -5.30 -3.60
N SER A 60 -19.07 -4.01 -3.74
CA SER A 60 -18.12 -3.02 -4.20
C SER A 60 -16.91 -2.87 -3.26
N ARG A 61 -17.14 -2.89 -1.94
CA ARG A 61 -16.07 -2.78 -0.95
C ARG A 61 -15.23 -4.06 -0.85
N LEU A 62 -15.88 -5.22 -0.96
CA LEU A 62 -15.19 -6.50 -1.02
C LEU A 62 -14.29 -6.59 -2.26
N MET A 63 -14.77 -6.10 -3.40
CA MET A 63 -13.96 -6.00 -4.63
C MET A 63 -12.76 -5.07 -4.45
N ALA A 64 -12.96 -3.90 -3.83
CA ALA A 64 -11.87 -2.97 -3.55
C ALA A 64 -10.81 -3.58 -2.63
N MET A 65 -11.22 -4.32 -1.59
CA MET A 65 -10.32 -5.06 -0.70
C MET A 65 -9.53 -6.11 -1.47
N PHE A 66 -10.20 -6.90 -2.30
CA PHE A 66 -9.58 -7.94 -3.10
C PHE A 66 -8.54 -7.35 -4.07
N ILE A 67 -8.90 -6.30 -4.79
CA ILE A 67 -7.98 -5.56 -5.67
C ILE A 67 -6.78 -5.04 -4.87
N ALA A 68 -7.01 -4.40 -3.71
CA ALA A 68 -5.97 -3.80 -2.92
C ALA A 68 -4.95 -4.81 -2.37
N VAL A 69 -5.38 -6.04 -2.07
CA VAL A 69 -4.51 -7.08 -1.50
C VAL A 69 -3.81 -7.90 -2.59
N THR A 70 -4.48 -8.16 -3.72
CA THR A 70 -3.96 -9.02 -4.80
C THR A 70 -3.05 -8.28 -5.76
N THR A 71 -3.31 -6.99 -6.03
CA THR A 71 -2.54 -6.22 -7.03
C THR A 71 -1.06 -6.12 -6.66
N VAL A 72 -0.74 -5.93 -5.37
CA VAL A 72 0.66 -5.76 -4.95
C VAL A 72 1.51 -7.00 -5.22
N PRO A 73 1.15 -8.21 -4.75
CA PRO A 73 1.89 -9.43 -5.10
C PRO A 73 1.92 -9.68 -6.60
N ALA A 74 0.82 -9.43 -7.31
CA ALA A 74 0.74 -9.63 -8.75
C ALA A 74 1.77 -8.77 -9.49
N VAL A 75 1.98 -7.52 -9.10
CA VAL A 75 2.99 -6.65 -9.69
C VAL A 75 4.41 -7.18 -9.44
N PHE A 76 4.73 -7.67 -8.24
CA PHE A 76 6.02 -8.28 -7.97
C PHE A 76 6.28 -9.52 -8.83
N TYR A 77 5.27 -10.37 -9.01
CA TYR A 77 5.39 -11.54 -9.88
C TYR A 77 5.47 -11.16 -11.35
N LEU A 78 4.81 -10.09 -11.77
CA LEU A 78 4.92 -9.57 -13.14
C LEU A 78 6.35 -9.10 -13.43
N PHE A 79 6.99 -8.37 -12.51
CA PHE A 79 8.39 -7.98 -12.64
C PHE A 79 9.31 -9.20 -12.66
N LYS A 80 9.06 -10.19 -11.82
CA LYS A 80 9.81 -11.44 -11.82
C LYS A 80 9.68 -12.17 -13.16
N TRP A 81 8.49 -12.23 -13.73
CA TRP A 81 8.24 -12.82 -15.04
C TRP A 81 8.92 -12.04 -16.17
N ALA A 82 9.03 -10.73 -16.05
CA ALA A 82 9.77 -9.87 -16.96
C ALA A 82 11.31 -10.01 -16.83
N GLY A 83 11.80 -10.89 -15.95
CA GLY A 83 13.23 -11.14 -15.73
C GLY A 83 13.84 -10.31 -14.58
N TRP A 84 13.05 -9.50 -13.89
CA TRP A 84 13.50 -8.68 -12.76
C TRP A 84 13.02 -9.28 -11.44
N ASP A 85 13.82 -10.19 -10.89
CA ASP A 85 13.51 -10.77 -9.59
C ASP A 85 13.88 -9.79 -8.47
N LEU A 86 12.88 -9.13 -7.92
CA LEU A 86 12.99 -8.12 -6.87
C LEU A 86 12.78 -8.70 -5.46
N PHE A 87 12.46 -10.00 -5.36
CA PHE A 87 12.29 -10.64 -4.07
C PHE A 87 13.61 -10.70 -3.27
N PRO A 88 13.53 -10.69 -1.94
CA PRO A 88 14.73 -10.77 -1.10
C PRO A 88 15.43 -12.13 -1.28
N HIS A 89 16.73 -12.08 -1.56
CA HIS A 89 17.61 -13.24 -1.62
C HIS A 89 18.74 -13.06 -0.63
N ALA A 90 19.21 -14.15 -0.02
CA ALA A 90 20.31 -14.10 0.94
C ALA A 90 21.61 -13.53 0.35
N ASP A 91 21.82 -13.75 -0.94
CA ASP A 91 23.06 -13.38 -1.66
C ASP A 91 23.03 -11.97 -2.26
N ARG A 92 21.91 -11.27 -2.18
CA ARG A 92 21.76 -9.93 -2.78
C ARG A 92 21.35 -8.90 -1.75
N LYS A 93 22.00 -7.74 -1.79
CA LYS A 93 21.56 -6.59 -1.00
C LYS A 93 20.17 -6.16 -1.47
N PRO A 94 19.23 -5.88 -0.54
CA PRO A 94 17.89 -5.44 -0.90
C PRO A 94 17.94 -4.12 -1.68
N CYS A 95 17.30 -4.10 -2.83
CA CYS A 95 17.19 -2.89 -3.65
C CYS A 95 16.00 -2.05 -3.17
N TRP A 96 16.24 -1.16 -2.21
CA TRP A 96 15.21 -0.29 -1.64
C TRP A 96 14.53 0.59 -2.70
N SER A 97 15.33 1.12 -3.64
CA SER A 97 14.81 1.92 -4.76
C SER A 97 13.89 1.11 -5.66
N CYS A 98 14.18 -0.19 -5.85
CA CYS A 98 13.33 -1.08 -6.65
C CYS A 98 11.99 -1.33 -5.95
N VAL A 99 11.99 -1.55 -4.64
CA VAL A 99 10.78 -1.73 -3.84
C VAL A 99 9.92 -0.46 -3.87
N MET A 100 10.54 0.72 -3.75
CA MET A 100 9.87 2.01 -3.92
C MET A 100 9.24 2.15 -5.31
N GLY A 101 10.00 1.80 -6.36
CA GLY A 101 9.49 1.84 -7.74
C GLY A 101 8.27 0.94 -7.95
N VAL A 102 8.32 -0.29 -7.43
CA VAL A 102 7.18 -1.22 -7.46
C VAL A 102 6.00 -0.65 -6.68
N GLY A 103 6.24 -0.04 -5.52
CA GLY A 103 5.20 0.60 -4.72
C GLY A 103 4.50 1.72 -5.48
N ILE A 104 5.24 2.58 -6.18
CA ILE A 104 4.69 3.65 -7.02
C ILE A 104 3.84 3.06 -8.16
N VAL A 105 4.37 2.08 -8.90
CA VAL A 105 3.63 1.40 -9.98
C VAL A 105 2.35 0.76 -9.44
N THR A 106 2.42 0.12 -8.28
CA THR A 106 1.26 -0.50 -7.63
C THR A 106 0.21 0.55 -7.24
N SER A 107 0.63 1.71 -6.71
CA SER A 107 -0.29 2.81 -6.39
C SER A 107 -1.06 3.28 -7.61
N PHE A 108 -0.38 3.47 -8.75
CA PHE A 108 -1.03 3.82 -10.01
C PHE A 108 -2.04 2.76 -10.45
N LEU A 109 -1.68 1.49 -10.38
CA LEU A 109 -2.56 0.38 -10.78
C LEU A 109 -3.77 0.25 -9.85
N VAL A 110 -3.56 0.25 -8.54
CA VAL A 110 -4.66 0.14 -7.56
C VAL A 110 -5.61 1.32 -7.69
N SER A 111 -5.08 2.54 -7.78
CA SER A 111 -5.89 3.74 -7.95
C SER A 111 -6.63 3.74 -9.30
N GLY A 112 -5.98 3.32 -10.37
CA GLY A 112 -6.59 3.19 -11.70
C GLY A 112 -7.70 2.15 -11.73
N LEU A 113 -7.45 0.95 -11.21
CA LEU A 113 -8.44 -0.13 -11.13
C LEU A 113 -9.63 0.25 -10.26
N THR A 114 -9.38 0.90 -9.12
CA THR A 114 -10.44 1.37 -8.23
C THR A 114 -11.28 2.45 -8.90
N ASN A 115 -10.65 3.38 -9.63
CA ASN A 115 -11.36 4.41 -10.37
C ASN A 115 -12.22 3.83 -11.50
N LEU A 116 -11.71 2.84 -12.24
CA LEU A 116 -12.47 2.12 -13.26
C LEU A 116 -13.67 1.37 -12.69
N ALA A 117 -13.50 0.77 -11.50
CA ALA A 117 -14.56 -0.01 -10.85
C ALA A 117 -15.66 0.88 -10.25
N PHE A 118 -15.33 2.07 -9.75
CA PHE A 118 -16.25 2.91 -8.98
C PHE A 118 -16.55 4.29 -9.59
N GLY A 119 -15.86 4.67 -10.67
CA GLY A 119 -16.06 5.97 -11.32
C GLY A 119 -15.80 7.17 -10.41
N SER A 120 -14.80 7.05 -9.51
CA SER A 120 -14.47 8.07 -8.51
C SER A 120 -14.02 9.39 -9.14
N ALA A 121 -14.21 10.50 -8.43
CA ALA A 121 -13.78 11.81 -8.88
C ALA A 121 -12.23 11.88 -9.02
N ARG A 122 -11.74 12.61 -10.02
CA ARG A 122 -10.30 12.76 -10.29
C ARG A 122 -9.50 13.28 -9.10
N VAL A 123 -10.12 14.12 -8.27
CA VAL A 123 -9.47 14.68 -7.08
C VAL A 123 -9.18 13.60 -6.03
N GLU A 124 -10.10 12.67 -5.84
CA GLU A 124 -9.90 11.54 -4.91
C GLU A 124 -8.78 10.62 -5.39
N TYR A 125 -8.68 10.39 -6.70
CA TYR A 125 -7.60 9.60 -7.30
C TYR A 125 -6.21 10.16 -6.98
N VAL A 126 -6.02 11.47 -7.17
CA VAL A 126 -4.75 12.15 -6.89
C VAL A 126 -4.43 12.12 -5.40
N ALA A 127 -5.41 12.33 -4.53
CA ALA A 127 -5.23 12.29 -3.08
C ALA A 127 -4.83 10.88 -2.59
N PHE A 128 -5.44 9.82 -3.13
CA PHE A 128 -5.04 8.44 -2.85
C PHE A 128 -3.61 8.15 -3.30
N LEU A 129 -3.26 8.59 -4.51
CA LEU A 129 -1.92 8.38 -5.05
C LEU A 129 -0.83 9.06 -4.21
N ILE A 130 -1.05 10.32 -3.82
CA ILE A 130 -0.13 11.05 -2.95
C ILE A 130 -0.05 10.38 -1.58
N GLY A 131 -1.18 9.96 -1.01
CA GLY A 131 -1.24 9.25 0.26
C GLY A 131 -0.45 7.95 0.25
N ASP A 132 -0.59 7.16 -0.78
CA ASP A 132 0.09 5.88 -0.95
C ASP A 132 1.61 6.07 -1.08
N ILE A 133 2.05 6.98 -1.95
CA ILE A 133 3.48 7.25 -2.18
C ILE A 133 4.13 7.82 -0.92
N SER A 134 3.49 8.80 -0.26
CA SER A 134 4.01 9.39 0.97
C SER A 134 4.04 8.37 2.11
N GLY A 135 3.00 7.57 2.27
CA GLY A 135 2.94 6.50 3.27
C GLY A 135 4.05 5.47 3.09
N LEU A 136 4.29 5.04 1.86
CA LEU A 136 5.40 4.13 1.53
C LEU A 136 6.76 4.76 1.83
N PHE A 137 6.96 6.02 1.45
CA PHE A 137 8.21 6.75 1.70
C PHE A 137 8.51 6.85 3.20
N PHE A 138 7.54 7.30 4.00
CA PHE A 138 7.73 7.44 5.45
C PHE A 138 7.94 6.09 6.15
N LEU A 139 7.26 5.04 5.70
CA LEU A 139 7.46 3.70 6.24
C LEU A 139 8.87 3.20 5.93
N MET A 140 9.35 3.35 4.70
CA MET A 140 10.71 2.96 4.30
C MET A 140 11.76 3.76 5.08
N LEU A 141 11.54 5.05 5.26
CA LEU A 141 12.41 5.93 6.05
C LEU A 141 12.47 5.46 7.50
N GLY A 142 11.32 5.17 8.11
CA GLY A 142 11.23 4.66 9.47
C GLY A 142 11.96 3.33 9.64
N LEU A 143 11.80 2.40 8.72
CA LEU A 143 12.52 1.12 8.72
C LEU A 143 14.03 1.31 8.54
N TYR A 144 14.44 2.20 7.65
CA TYR A 144 15.87 2.52 7.48
C TYR A 144 16.50 3.00 8.80
N PHE A 145 15.83 3.92 9.51
CA PHE A 145 16.32 4.38 10.80
C PHE A 145 16.26 3.30 11.88
N ALA A 146 15.21 2.48 11.91
CA ALA A 146 15.09 1.38 12.85
C ALA A 146 16.23 0.37 12.69
N PHE A 147 16.53 -0.05 11.46
CA PHE A 147 17.65 -0.96 11.19
C PHE A 147 19.01 -0.32 11.50
N ARG A 148 19.19 0.96 11.19
CA ARG A 148 20.42 1.67 11.53
C ARG A 148 20.64 1.80 13.04
N LEU A 149 19.57 2.00 13.80
CA LEU A 149 19.65 2.05 15.26
C LEU A 149 19.93 0.66 15.86
N ALA A 150 19.32 -0.39 15.29
CA ALA A 150 19.58 -1.77 15.71
C ALA A 150 21.03 -2.19 15.46
N ASP A 151 21.58 -1.85 14.30
CA ASP A 151 22.97 -2.14 13.93
C ASP A 151 24.00 -1.42 14.80
N ARG A 152 23.69 -0.23 15.31
CA ARG A 152 24.55 0.50 16.25
C ARG A 152 24.59 -0.07 17.66
N ARG A 153 23.68 -0.98 18.00
CA ARG A 153 23.61 -1.59 19.33
C ARG A 153 24.34 -2.93 19.42
N HIS A 154 24.79 -3.45 18.30
CA HIS A 154 25.65 -4.62 18.17
C HIS A 154 27.05 -4.23 17.78
#